data_520e3daf64401ca01b7ac52760430e6c
#
_entry.id   520e3daf64401ca01b7ac52760430e6c
#
_cell.length_a   1.000
_cell.length_b   1.000
_cell.length_c   1.000
_cell.angle_alpha   90.00
_cell.angle_beta   90.00
_cell.angle_gamma   90.00
#
_symmetry.space_group_name_H-M   'P 1'
#
loop_
_entity.id
_entity.type
_entity.pdbx_description
1 polymer ?
#
loop_
_entity_poly.entity_id
_entity_poly.type
_entity_poly.pdbx_seq_one_letter_code
_entity_poly.pdbx_strand_id
1 'polypeptide(L)'
;MRGGRKWLLAVAGALGLVCLGGNVVMALSPANISPGYPTSLDDAYPVPTDQVVIQSAIRPDITRNDSGSESGRFRATHDIRYGATENMELTVSGTSLRGPLNPGTMDDPRSIQLGILARFRKQAEERELLPSISVRVLGEVPYAGDRTNPGLRGALVTSWNLGNRWWLHGNLGYEVVPSFQPGHWVPHRSSIIFVNLGFVKALDESSAIVGGLRFQEDPLNSKKQVASPELGYVLALDKHWLFSLSASRDFLRSVGQAAFRGSVGVIYAF
;
A
#
# COMPACT_ATOMS: atom_id res chain seq x y z
N MET A 1 -3.33 -21.83 23.40
CA MET A 1 -2.65 -20.51 23.30
C MET A 1 -1.10 -20.57 23.33
N ARG A 2 -0.44 -21.60 22.78
CA ARG A 2 1.05 -21.74 22.80
C ARG A 2 1.76 -21.53 21.44
N GLY A 3 1.02 -21.24 20.37
CA GLY A 3 1.59 -21.11 19.01
C GLY A 3 2.17 -19.71 18.65
N GLY A 4 1.67 -18.63 19.24
CA GLY A 4 2.02 -17.26 18.83
C GLY A 4 3.45 -16.81 19.17
N ARG A 5 4.08 -17.41 20.18
CA ARG A 5 5.44 -17.01 20.59
C ARG A 5 6.55 -17.50 19.65
N LYS A 6 6.33 -18.60 18.94
CA LYS A 6 7.36 -19.16 18.02
C LYS A 6 7.51 -18.34 16.73
N TRP A 7 6.45 -17.71 16.25
CA TRP A 7 6.48 -16.86 15.06
C TRP A 7 7.14 -15.50 15.33
N LEU A 8 6.91 -14.91 16.51
CA LEU A 8 7.59 -13.67 16.91
C LEU A 8 9.10 -13.84 17.00
N LEU A 9 9.58 -15.00 17.46
CA LEU A 9 11.01 -15.30 17.53
C LEU A 9 11.63 -15.59 16.15
N ALA A 10 10.86 -16.16 15.21
CA ALA A 10 11.32 -16.36 13.82
C ALA A 10 11.44 -15.03 13.06
N VAL A 11 10.49 -14.10 13.25
CA VAL A 11 10.54 -12.77 12.66
C VAL A 11 11.65 -11.93 13.29
N ALA A 12 11.84 -12.01 14.60
CA ALA A 12 12.94 -11.34 15.31
C ALA A 12 14.32 -11.91 14.93
N GLY A 13 14.40 -13.23 14.67
CA GLY A 13 15.62 -13.88 14.20
C GLY A 13 15.98 -13.50 12.75
N ALA A 14 15.00 -13.34 11.87
CA ALA A 14 15.22 -12.87 10.52
C ALA A 14 15.65 -11.40 10.48
N LEU A 15 15.08 -10.56 11.35
CA LEU A 15 15.50 -9.17 11.54
C LEU A 15 16.92 -9.03 12.08
N GLY A 16 17.34 -9.92 12.96
CA GLY A 16 18.70 -9.93 13.54
C GLY A 16 19.80 -10.33 12.55
N LEU A 17 19.49 -11.12 11.52
CA LEU A 17 20.45 -11.54 10.49
C LEU A 17 20.72 -10.49 9.43
N VAL A 18 19.77 -9.58 9.20
CA VAL A 18 19.88 -8.49 8.19
C VAL A 18 20.77 -7.34 8.68
N CYS A 19 20.94 -7.18 10.00
CA CYS A 19 21.75 -6.08 10.57
C CYS A 19 23.27 -6.24 10.45
N LEU A 20 23.78 -7.33 9.86
CA LEU A 20 25.22 -7.64 9.79
C LEU A 20 25.90 -7.42 8.43
N GLY A 21 25.17 -6.96 7.41
CA GLY A 21 25.72 -6.75 6.05
C GLY A 21 25.85 -5.28 5.68
N GLY A 22 27.10 -4.80 5.64
CA GLY A 22 27.57 -3.45 5.46
C GLY A 22 27.11 -2.58 4.29
N ASN A 23 26.98 -1.33 4.58
CA ASN A 23 27.55 -0.16 3.90
C ASN A 23 27.34 0.08 2.40
N VAL A 24 26.13 0.21 1.93
CA VAL A 24 25.79 1.32 1.00
C VAL A 24 24.34 1.71 1.26
N VAL A 25 24.13 2.61 2.19
CA VAL A 25 22.80 3.17 2.41
C VAL A 25 22.58 4.22 1.33
N MET A 26 21.80 3.89 0.32
CA MET A 26 21.21 4.92 -0.53
C MET A 26 20.24 5.72 0.32
N ALA A 27 20.39 7.05 0.34
CA ALA A 27 19.46 7.91 1.02
C ALA A 27 18.05 7.69 0.49
N LEU A 28 17.08 7.51 1.38
CA LEU A 28 15.68 7.50 1.01
C LEU A 28 15.33 8.82 0.33
N SER A 29 14.75 8.76 -0.85
CA SER A 29 14.23 9.94 -1.53
C SER A 29 12.75 10.10 -1.23
N PRO A 30 12.27 11.27 -0.83
CA PRO A 30 10.84 11.52 -0.63
C PRO A 30 10.05 11.41 -1.94
N ALA A 31 10.73 11.35 -3.09
CA ALA A 31 10.10 11.13 -4.39
C ALA A 31 9.82 9.66 -4.67
N ASN A 32 10.46 8.73 -3.97
CA ASN A 32 10.18 7.29 -4.09
C ASN A 32 8.96 6.95 -3.22
N ILE A 33 7.82 6.73 -3.86
CA ILE A 33 6.61 6.33 -3.16
C ILE A 33 6.62 4.82 -2.92
N SER A 34 6.26 4.45 -1.70
CA SER A 34 6.08 3.04 -1.36
C SER A 34 4.68 2.57 -1.76
N PRO A 35 4.48 1.29 -2.07
CA PRO A 35 3.17 0.74 -2.38
C PRO A 35 2.11 1.10 -1.34
N GLY A 36 1.09 1.82 -1.80
CA GLY A 36 0.00 2.27 -0.92
C GLY A 36 0.37 3.35 0.10
N TYR A 37 1.49 4.08 -0.07
CA TYR A 37 1.94 5.15 0.83
C TYR A 37 2.58 6.32 0.12
N PRO A 38 2.25 7.53 0.54
CA PRO A 38 1.17 7.90 1.46
C PRO A 38 -0.21 7.71 0.84
N THR A 39 -0.31 7.50 -0.47
CA THR A 39 -1.52 7.32 -1.27
C THR A 39 -1.65 5.88 -1.77
N SER A 40 -2.63 5.59 -2.60
CA SER A 40 -2.79 4.27 -3.25
C SER A 40 -1.89 4.04 -4.46
N LEU A 41 -1.03 4.99 -4.78
CA LEU A 41 -0.07 4.88 -5.88
C LEU A 41 1.08 3.94 -5.52
N ASP A 42 1.52 3.18 -6.53
CA ASP A 42 2.79 2.45 -6.51
C ASP A 42 3.72 3.07 -7.55
N ASP A 43 5.01 3.06 -7.29
CA ASP A 43 6.02 3.36 -8.30
C ASP A 43 6.58 2.11 -8.97
N ALA A 44 7.21 2.29 -10.14
CA ALA A 44 7.80 1.20 -10.91
C ALA A 44 9.26 0.90 -10.50
N TYR A 45 9.73 1.48 -9.41
CA TYR A 45 11.12 1.32 -8.96
C TYR A 45 11.20 0.34 -7.79
N PRO A 46 11.82 -0.84 -7.97
CA PRO A 46 12.10 -1.74 -6.85
C PRO A 46 13.02 -1.07 -5.82
N VAL A 47 12.93 -1.53 -4.59
CA VAL A 47 13.96 -1.24 -3.57
C VAL A 47 15.33 -1.61 -4.15
N PRO A 48 16.38 -0.78 -3.96
CA PRO A 48 17.73 -1.09 -4.43
C PRO A 48 18.23 -2.46 -3.94
N THR A 49 19.07 -3.11 -4.73
CA THR A 49 19.61 -4.45 -4.43
C THR A 49 20.24 -4.49 -3.02
N ASP A 50 19.98 -5.57 -2.30
CA ASP A 50 20.48 -5.83 -0.93
C ASP A 50 20.00 -4.82 0.14
N GLN A 51 19.06 -3.95 -0.19
CA GLN A 51 18.46 -3.05 0.79
C GLN A 51 17.15 -3.62 1.33
N VAL A 52 16.86 -3.29 2.58
CA VAL A 52 15.60 -3.58 3.25
C VAL A 52 14.91 -2.28 3.62
N VAL A 53 13.64 -2.18 3.31
CA VAL A 53 12.78 -1.07 3.72
C VAL A 53 11.67 -1.62 4.61
N ILE A 54 11.55 -1.08 5.80
CA ILE A 54 10.45 -1.36 6.74
C ILE A 54 9.54 -0.15 6.77
N GLN A 55 8.25 -0.39 6.60
CA GLN A 55 7.25 0.64 6.59
C GLN A 55 6.14 0.29 7.55
N SER A 56 5.71 1.26 8.34
CA SER A 56 4.59 1.10 9.27
C SER A 56 3.66 2.29 9.16
N ALA A 57 2.36 2.05 9.15
CA ALA A 57 1.40 3.14 9.15
C ALA A 57 0.13 2.82 9.92
N ILE A 58 -0.48 3.87 10.44
CA ILE A 58 -1.83 3.88 11.00
C ILE A 58 -2.75 4.55 10.01
N ARG A 59 -3.84 3.87 9.67
CA ARG A 59 -4.84 4.32 8.68
C ARG A 59 -6.21 4.42 9.35
N PRO A 60 -6.65 5.62 9.72
CA PRO A 60 -8.03 5.85 10.09
C PRO A 60 -8.94 5.86 8.85
N ASP A 61 -10.05 5.14 8.94
CA ASP A 61 -11.12 5.12 7.95
C ASP A 61 -12.41 5.60 8.62
N ILE A 62 -13.07 6.62 8.08
CA ILE A 62 -14.38 7.09 8.53
C ILE A 62 -15.42 6.64 7.52
N THR A 63 -16.38 5.86 7.98
CA THR A 63 -17.49 5.35 7.18
C THR A 63 -18.78 6.04 7.59
N ARG A 64 -19.60 6.42 6.63
CA ARG A 64 -20.92 7.00 6.89
C ARG A 64 -21.99 6.08 6.30
N ASN A 65 -22.97 5.69 7.13
CA ASN A 65 -24.12 4.87 6.71
C ASN A 65 -25.25 5.73 6.17
N ASP A 66 -26.27 5.10 5.58
CA ASP A 66 -27.44 5.78 5.03
C ASP A 66 -28.24 6.57 6.08
N SER A 67 -28.21 6.13 7.34
CA SER A 67 -28.81 6.86 8.46
C SER A 67 -28.06 8.14 8.83
N GLY A 68 -26.91 8.42 8.16
CA GLY A 68 -26.03 9.55 8.48
C GLY A 68 -25.11 9.32 9.68
N SER A 69 -25.21 8.16 10.35
CA SER A 69 -24.29 7.84 11.44
C SER A 69 -22.89 7.53 10.90
N GLU A 70 -21.86 7.99 11.61
CA GLU A 70 -20.47 7.76 11.26
C GLU A 70 -19.87 6.69 12.16
N SER A 71 -19.10 5.80 11.56
CA SER A 71 -18.29 4.83 12.27
C SER A 71 -16.84 4.98 11.84
N GLY A 72 -15.94 5.03 12.80
CA GLY A 72 -14.50 5.10 12.54
C GLY A 72 -13.84 3.74 12.75
N ARG A 73 -12.89 3.42 11.90
CA ARG A 73 -11.99 2.26 12.03
C ARG A 73 -10.57 2.74 11.91
N PHE A 74 -9.64 2.01 12.49
CA PHE A 74 -8.23 2.21 12.20
C PHE A 74 -7.53 0.88 11.98
N ARG A 75 -6.52 0.89 11.11
CA ARG A 75 -5.65 -0.24 10.81
C ARG A 75 -4.21 0.17 11.04
N ALA A 76 -3.42 -0.69 11.67
CA ALA A 76 -1.98 -0.57 11.64
C ALA A 76 -1.44 -1.62 10.66
N THR A 77 -0.72 -1.17 9.64
CA THR A 77 -0.12 -2.02 8.61
C THR A 77 1.40 -1.92 8.68
N HIS A 78 2.05 -3.03 8.40
CA HIS A 78 3.51 -3.15 8.37
C HIS A 78 3.91 -3.84 7.08
N ASP A 79 4.88 -3.27 6.39
CA ASP A 79 5.45 -3.81 5.16
C ASP A 79 6.96 -3.93 5.32
N ILE A 80 7.50 -5.06 4.90
CA ILE A 80 8.94 -5.29 4.78
C ILE A 80 9.20 -5.56 3.31
N ARG A 81 10.08 -4.78 2.71
CA ARG A 81 10.46 -4.90 1.31
C ARG A 81 11.97 -5.13 1.19
N TYR A 82 12.36 -6.04 0.34
CA TYR A 82 13.74 -6.40 0.08
C TYR A 82 14.05 -6.30 -1.42
N GLY A 83 15.08 -5.56 -1.77
CA GLY A 83 15.61 -5.49 -3.12
C GLY A 83 16.43 -6.74 -3.44
N ALA A 84 15.81 -7.72 -4.10
CA ALA A 84 16.46 -8.98 -4.44
C ALA A 84 17.44 -8.85 -5.63
N THR A 85 17.11 -7.98 -6.56
CA THR A 85 17.97 -7.59 -7.70
C THR A 85 17.66 -6.14 -8.11
N GLU A 86 18.42 -5.58 -9.04
CA GLU A 86 18.12 -4.25 -9.58
C GLU A 86 16.68 -4.11 -10.15
N ASN A 87 16.08 -5.22 -10.55
CA ASN A 87 14.78 -5.25 -11.20
C ASN A 87 13.70 -6.01 -10.42
N MET A 88 14.02 -6.49 -9.21
CA MET A 88 13.08 -7.31 -8.44
C MET A 88 13.08 -6.95 -6.96
N GLU A 89 11.90 -6.74 -6.43
CA GLU A 89 11.60 -6.51 -5.02
C GLU A 89 10.69 -7.62 -4.50
N LEU A 90 10.97 -8.11 -3.30
CA LEU A 90 10.12 -9.00 -2.53
C LEU A 90 9.44 -8.21 -1.42
N THR A 91 8.17 -8.47 -1.18
CA THR A 91 7.37 -7.77 -0.15
C THR A 91 6.69 -8.78 0.77
N VAL A 92 6.73 -8.50 2.07
CA VAL A 92 5.91 -9.15 3.08
C VAL A 92 5.14 -8.07 3.81
N SER A 93 3.82 -8.15 3.81
CA SER A 93 2.95 -7.16 4.46
C SER A 93 2.01 -7.82 5.45
N GLY A 94 1.57 -7.09 6.44
CA GLY A 94 0.61 -7.57 7.41
C GLY A 94 -0.15 -6.45 8.11
N THR A 95 -1.32 -6.80 8.65
CA THR A 95 -2.10 -5.92 9.51
C THR A 95 -1.99 -6.43 10.94
N SER A 96 -1.41 -5.62 11.83
CA SER A 96 -1.15 -6.00 13.22
C SER A 96 -2.22 -5.53 14.19
N LEU A 97 -2.89 -4.44 13.89
CA LEU A 97 -3.87 -3.81 14.77
C LEU A 97 -5.06 -3.34 13.96
N ARG A 98 -6.24 -3.65 14.46
CA ARG A 98 -7.49 -3.19 13.90
C ARG A 98 -8.51 -3.02 15.00
N GLY A 99 -9.14 -1.88 15.03
CA GLY A 99 -10.17 -1.60 16.02
C GLY A 99 -11.29 -0.78 15.41
N PRO A 100 -12.53 -1.01 15.86
CA PRO A 100 -13.55 0.00 15.70
C PRO A 100 -13.22 1.17 16.61
N LEU A 101 -13.43 2.39 16.15
CA LEU A 101 -13.53 3.54 17.04
C LEU A 101 -14.79 3.43 17.91
N ASN A 102 -15.74 2.54 17.52
CA ASN A 102 -16.91 2.17 18.32
C ASN A 102 -16.95 0.65 18.53
N PRO A 103 -17.11 0.15 19.78
CA PRO A 103 -17.26 -1.27 20.07
C PRO A 103 -18.54 -1.85 19.44
N GLY A 104 -18.45 -3.00 18.82
CA GLY A 104 -19.60 -3.74 18.27
C GLY A 104 -19.64 -3.89 16.75
N THR A 105 -18.62 -3.43 16.02
CA THR A 105 -18.49 -3.67 14.58
C THR A 105 -17.63 -4.90 14.27
N MET A 106 -17.98 -5.58 13.16
CA MET A 106 -17.40 -6.84 12.70
C MET A 106 -15.87 -6.85 12.75
N ASP A 107 -15.32 -7.97 13.21
CA ASP A 107 -13.90 -8.28 13.12
C ASP A 107 -13.50 -8.37 11.64
N ASP A 108 -12.59 -7.54 11.26
CA ASP A 108 -12.00 -7.56 9.95
C ASP A 108 -10.86 -8.59 9.89
N PRO A 109 -10.75 -9.33 8.80
CA PRO A 109 -9.75 -10.38 8.69
C PRO A 109 -8.34 -9.80 8.78
N ARG A 110 -7.51 -10.46 9.57
CA ARG A 110 -6.09 -10.24 9.57
C ARG A 110 -5.48 -11.11 8.48
N SER A 111 -4.60 -10.54 7.69
CA SER A 111 -3.95 -11.25 6.60
C SER A 111 -2.46 -10.95 6.56
N ILE A 112 -1.73 -11.89 5.99
CA ILE A 112 -0.35 -11.69 5.54
C ILE A 112 -0.40 -11.62 4.02
N GLN A 113 0.30 -10.66 3.45
CA GLN A 113 0.47 -10.54 2.01
C GLN A 113 1.93 -10.82 1.66
N LEU A 114 2.13 -11.60 0.61
CA LEU A 114 3.43 -11.86 0.00
C LEU A 114 3.40 -11.29 -1.40
N GLY A 115 4.45 -10.58 -1.78
CA GLY A 115 4.46 -9.88 -3.04
C GLY A 115 5.79 -9.85 -3.75
N ILE A 116 5.69 -9.61 -5.06
CA ILE A 116 6.84 -9.40 -5.95
C ILE A 116 6.52 -8.17 -6.81
N LEU A 117 7.49 -7.26 -6.94
CA LEU A 117 7.54 -6.26 -7.99
C LEU A 117 8.69 -6.62 -8.93
N ALA A 118 8.39 -6.80 -10.21
CA ALA A 118 9.39 -7.06 -11.25
C ALA A 118 9.38 -5.93 -12.28
N ARG A 119 10.50 -5.24 -12.46
CA ARG A 119 10.68 -4.17 -13.44
C ARG A 119 11.18 -4.74 -14.75
N PHE A 120 10.43 -4.51 -15.82
CA PHE A 120 10.78 -4.94 -17.19
C PHE A 120 11.48 -3.84 -17.99
N ARG A 121 11.21 -2.58 -17.64
CA ARG A 121 11.80 -1.43 -18.30
C ARG A 121 12.14 -0.36 -17.25
N LYS A 122 13.33 0.20 -17.35
CA LYS A 122 13.78 1.40 -16.66
C LYS A 122 13.78 2.57 -17.67
N GLN A 123 13.21 3.70 -17.31
CA GLN A 123 13.39 4.96 -18.03
C GLN A 123 14.87 5.33 -17.96
N ALA A 124 15.53 5.51 -19.11
CA ALA A 124 16.96 5.75 -19.14
C ALA A 124 17.32 7.19 -18.79
N GLU A 125 16.53 8.15 -19.27
CA GLU A 125 16.76 9.57 -19.09
C GLU A 125 15.51 10.30 -18.63
N GLU A 126 15.70 11.46 -18.01
CA GLU A 126 14.58 12.36 -17.71
C GLU A 126 13.85 12.76 -19.00
N ARG A 127 12.52 12.84 -18.89
CA ARG A 127 11.64 13.23 -20.01
C ARG A 127 11.63 12.26 -21.20
N GLU A 128 12.22 11.08 -21.07
CA GLU A 128 12.05 10.05 -22.09
C GLU A 128 10.55 9.73 -22.25
N LEU A 129 10.10 9.56 -23.48
CA LEU A 129 8.69 9.33 -23.81
C LEU A 129 8.12 8.06 -23.16
N LEU A 130 8.94 7.01 -23.04
CA LEU A 130 8.51 5.74 -22.48
C LEU A 130 8.85 5.66 -20.98
N PRO A 131 7.89 5.28 -20.12
CA PRO A 131 8.09 5.21 -18.67
C PRO A 131 8.95 4.02 -18.26
N SER A 132 9.33 4.00 -16.97
CA SER A 132 9.64 2.75 -16.28
C SER A 132 8.37 1.90 -16.17
N ILE A 133 8.48 0.59 -16.37
CA ILE A 133 7.36 -0.35 -16.39
C ILE A 133 7.70 -1.54 -15.49
N SER A 134 6.80 -1.84 -14.56
CA SER A 134 6.90 -2.98 -13.66
C SER A 134 5.57 -3.73 -13.58
N VAL A 135 5.62 -4.97 -13.14
CA VAL A 135 4.45 -5.75 -12.74
C VAL A 135 4.57 -6.07 -11.26
N ARG A 136 3.51 -5.79 -10.51
CA ARG A 136 3.37 -6.19 -9.12
C ARG A 136 2.35 -7.31 -8.99
N VAL A 137 2.70 -8.34 -8.22
CA VAL A 137 1.78 -9.41 -7.83
C VAL A 137 1.82 -9.55 -6.32
N LEU A 138 0.65 -9.58 -5.69
CA LEU A 138 0.46 -9.75 -4.25
C LEU A 138 -0.51 -10.90 -4.01
N GLY A 139 -0.08 -11.90 -3.24
CA GLY A 139 -0.95 -12.95 -2.71
C GLY A 139 -1.31 -12.63 -1.27
N GLU A 140 -2.57 -12.73 -0.90
CA GLU A 140 -3.07 -12.50 0.45
C GLU A 140 -3.54 -13.81 1.08
N VAL A 141 -3.02 -14.13 2.27
CA VAL A 141 -3.43 -15.29 3.06
C VAL A 141 -4.06 -14.81 4.36
N PRO A 142 -5.37 -14.97 4.54
CA PRO A 142 -6.03 -14.63 5.79
C PRO A 142 -5.62 -15.62 6.88
N TYR A 143 -5.35 -15.14 8.10
CA TYR A 143 -5.02 -15.98 9.25
C TYR A 143 -5.96 -15.78 10.46
N ALA A 144 -6.82 -14.79 10.40
CA ALA A 144 -7.88 -14.55 11.39
C ALA A 144 -9.02 -13.73 10.79
N GLY A 145 -10.21 -13.86 11.38
CA GLY A 145 -11.43 -13.21 10.91
C GLY A 145 -12.28 -14.10 10.02
N ASP A 146 -13.24 -13.50 9.34
CA ASP A 146 -14.30 -14.23 8.58
C ASP A 146 -13.92 -14.56 7.14
N ARG A 147 -12.74 -14.20 6.67
CA ARG A 147 -12.23 -14.58 5.34
C ARG A 147 -11.68 -15.98 5.35
N THR A 148 -12.07 -16.77 4.38
CA THR A 148 -11.64 -18.19 4.25
C THR A 148 -10.73 -18.42 3.06
N ASN A 149 -10.84 -17.61 2.03
CA ASN A 149 -10.11 -17.82 0.77
C ASN A 149 -8.97 -16.81 0.62
N PRO A 150 -7.86 -17.24 0.02
CA PRO A 150 -6.77 -16.33 -0.32
C PRO A 150 -7.23 -15.31 -1.38
N GLY A 151 -6.62 -14.13 -1.33
CA GLY A 151 -6.75 -13.09 -2.33
C GLY A 151 -5.54 -13.07 -3.27
N LEU A 152 -5.74 -12.53 -4.46
CA LEU A 152 -4.67 -12.28 -5.42
C LEU A 152 -4.87 -10.91 -6.05
N ARG A 153 -3.83 -10.10 -6.09
CA ARG A 153 -3.82 -8.81 -6.76
C ARG A 153 -2.65 -8.73 -7.73
N GLY A 154 -2.93 -8.33 -8.95
CA GLY A 154 -1.92 -8.04 -9.97
C GLY A 154 -2.06 -6.61 -10.47
N ALA A 155 -0.95 -5.93 -10.75
CA ALA A 155 -0.96 -4.59 -11.32
C ALA A 155 0.21 -4.35 -12.28
N LEU A 156 -0.08 -3.70 -13.39
CA LEU A 156 0.90 -3.00 -14.22
C LEU A 156 1.17 -1.65 -13.57
N VAL A 157 2.44 -1.34 -13.32
CA VAL A 157 2.89 -0.14 -12.63
C VAL A 157 3.80 0.63 -13.57
N THR A 158 3.51 1.90 -13.76
CA THR A 158 4.29 2.78 -14.64
C THR A 158 4.74 4.03 -13.89
N SER A 159 5.94 4.51 -14.22
CA SER A 159 6.50 5.74 -13.62
C SER A 159 7.29 6.52 -14.65
N TRP A 160 6.94 7.80 -14.83
CA TRP A 160 7.64 8.76 -15.67
C TRP A 160 8.38 9.79 -14.82
N ASN A 161 9.67 9.92 -15.01
CA ASN A 161 10.42 11.07 -14.52
C ASN A 161 10.34 12.18 -15.59
N LEU A 162 9.62 13.25 -15.29
CA LEU A 162 9.44 14.40 -16.17
C LEU A 162 10.54 15.46 -16.04
N GLY A 163 11.52 15.23 -15.15
CA GLY A 163 12.49 16.24 -14.76
C GLY A 163 11.89 17.33 -13.86
N ASN A 164 12.72 18.29 -13.46
CA ASN A 164 12.32 19.38 -12.57
C ASN A 164 11.63 18.89 -11.28
N ARG A 165 12.03 17.72 -10.77
CA ARG A 165 11.48 17.09 -9.56
C ARG A 165 10.00 16.70 -9.68
N TRP A 166 9.55 16.32 -10.88
CA TRP A 166 8.21 15.82 -11.14
C TRP A 166 8.24 14.37 -11.61
N TRP A 167 7.35 13.57 -11.07
CA TRP A 167 7.07 12.20 -11.53
C TRP A 167 5.58 12.02 -11.74
N LEU A 168 5.22 11.26 -12.75
CA LEU A 168 3.87 10.75 -12.96
C LEU A 168 3.87 9.24 -12.74
N HIS A 169 2.81 8.75 -12.14
CA HIS A 169 2.61 7.33 -11.86
C HIS A 169 1.26 6.88 -12.37
N GLY A 170 1.22 5.65 -12.89
CA GLY A 170 -0.01 4.99 -13.32
C GLY A 170 0.01 3.53 -12.90
N ASN A 171 -1.08 3.06 -12.30
CA ASN A 171 -1.26 1.67 -11.95
C ASN A 171 -2.59 1.19 -12.52
N LEU A 172 -2.55 0.08 -13.24
CA LEU A 172 -3.73 -0.62 -13.74
C LEU A 172 -3.69 -2.03 -13.17
N GLY A 173 -4.70 -2.41 -12.44
CA GLY A 173 -4.68 -3.71 -11.79
C GLY A 173 -6.02 -4.40 -11.69
N TYR A 174 -5.90 -5.66 -11.30
CA TYR A 174 -6.97 -6.59 -11.08
C TYR A 174 -6.76 -7.29 -9.73
N GLU A 175 -7.82 -7.40 -8.96
CA GLU A 175 -7.80 -8.03 -7.65
C GLU A 175 -8.93 -9.07 -7.55
N VAL A 176 -8.58 -10.29 -7.16
CA VAL A 176 -9.54 -11.31 -6.75
C VAL A 176 -9.92 -11.04 -5.31
N VAL A 177 -11.17 -10.68 -5.10
CA VAL A 177 -11.69 -10.35 -3.77
C VAL A 177 -11.90 -11.63 -2.98
N PRO A 178 -11.27 -11.80 -1.81
CA PRO A 178 -11.49 -12.98 -0.99
C PRO A 178 -12.96 -13.11 -0.58
N SER A 179 -13.49 -14.31 -0.65
CA SER A 179 -14.84 -14.60 -0.18
C SER A 179 -14.92 -14.64 1.34
N PHE A 180 -16.08 -14.31 1.88
CA PHE A 180 -16.39 -14.36 3.31
C PHE A 180 -17.14 -15.65 3.67
N GLN A 181 -17.18 -16.01 4.94
CA GLN A 181 -17.96 -17.14 5.42
C GLN A 181 -19.46 -16.92 5.23
N PRO A 182 -20.26 -18.00 5.04
CA PRO A 182 -21.70 -17.90 4.96
C PRO A 182 -22.30 -17.20 6.20
N GLY A 183 -23.21 -16.25 5.96
CA GLY A 183 -23.85 -15.46 7.04
C GLY A 183 -23.23 -14.08 7.27
N HIS A 184 -22.06 -13.83 6.73
CA HIS A 184 -21.42 -12.51 6.71
C HIS A 184 -21.53 -11.87 5.35
N TRP A 185 -21.20 -10.60 5.30
CA TRP A 185 -21.30 -9.76 4.13
C TRP A 185 -20.55 -10.34 2.92
N VAL A 186 -21.26 -10.68 1.87
CA VAL A 186 -20.67 -11.26 0.64
C VAL A 186 -20.43 -10.11 -0.34
N PRO A 187 -19.20 -9.92 -0.82
CA PRO A 187 -18.98 -8.97 -1.90
C PRO A 187 -19.81 -9.38 -3.12
N HIS A 188 -20.48 -8.44 -3.74
CA HIS A 188 -21.24 -8.69 -4.98
C HIS A 188 -20.34 -8.96 -6.18
N ARG A 189 -19.03 -8.76 -6.03
CA ARG A 189 -18.02 -9.08 -7.04
C ARG A 189 -16.97 -10.00 -6.46
N SER A 190 -16.61 -11.02 -7.22
CA SER A 190 -15.47 -11.91 -6.93
C SER A 190 -14.13 -11.27 -7.33
N SER A 191 -14.18 -10.21 -8.11
CA SER A 191 -12.99 -9.49 -8.58
C SER A 191 -13.31 -8.02 -8.87
N ILE A 192 -12.28 -7.19 -8.82
CA ILE A 192 -12.36 -5.77 -9.14
C ILE A 192 -11.21 -5.33 -10.05
N ILE A 193 -11.50 -4.40 -10.95
CA ILE A 193 -10.49 -3.65 -11.69
C ILE A 193 -10.27 -2.33 -10.97
N PHE A 194 -9.01 -1.89 -10.90
CA PHE A 194 -8.66 -0.58 -10.37
C PHE A 194 -7.66 0.14 -11.27
N VAL A 195 -7.74 1.46 -11.25
CA VAL A 195 -6.79 2.37 -11.89
C VAL A 195 -6.40 3.43 -10.89
N ASN A 196 -5.11 3.63 -10.68
CA ASN A 196 -4.57 4.73 -9.89
C ASN A 196 -3.71 5.59 -10.79
N LEU A 197 -3.94 6.87 -10.79
CA LEU A 197 -3.16 7.86 -11.53
C LEU A 197 -2.72 8.94 -10.56
N GLY A 198 -1.50 9.42 -10.69
CA GLY A 198 -1.07 10.51 -9.83
C GLY A 198 0.33 11.02 -10.13
N PHE A 199 0.76 11.92 -9.28
CA PHE A 199 2.04 12.58 -9.41
C PHE A 199 2.76 12.69 -8.07
N VAL A 200 4.08 12.81 -8.15
CA VAL A 200 4.95 13.25 -7.06
C VAL A 200 5.65 14.52 -7.50
N LYS A 201 5.65 15.52 -6.62
CA LYS A 201 6.45 16.73 -6.75
C LYS A 201 7.37 16.85 -5.56
N ALA A 202 8.67 16.63 -5.74
CA ALA A 202 9.64 16.98 -4.70
C ALA A 202 9.75 18.50 -4.61
N LEU A 203 9.52 19.03 -3.43
CA LEU A 203 9.62 20.46 -3.12
C LEU A 203 11.10 20.83 -2.95
N ASP A 204 11.81 19.98 -2.24
CA ASP A 204 13.25 20.08 -1.98
C ASP A 204 13.85 18.64 -1.89
N GLU A 205 15.04 18.51 -1.32
CA GLU A 205 15.71 17.21 -1.14
C GLU A 205 15.11 16.37 -0.01
N SER A 206 14.36 17.00 0.88
CA SER A 206 13.80 16.38 2.08
C SER A 206 12.28 16.20 2.02
N SER A 207 11.58 16.83 1.08
CA SER A 207 10.12 16.83 1.11
C SER A 207 9.47 16.70 -0.27
N ALA A 208 8.31 16.06 -0.30
CA ALA A 208 7.50 15.89 -1.51
C ALA A 208 6.01 15.93 -1.23
N ILE A 209 5.24 16.43 -2.21
CA ILE A 209 3.79 16.29 -2.28
C ILE A 209 3.46 15.16 -3.23
N VAL A 210 2.51 14.32 -2.83
CA VAL A 210 1.96 13.23 -3.63
C VAL A 210 0.49 13.51 -3.85
N GLY A 211 0.07 13.60 -5.11
CA GLY A 211 -1.35 13.73 -5.47
C GLY A 211 -1.78 12.54 -6.31
N GLY A 212 -3.01 12.06 -6.10
CA GLY A 212 -3.51 10.91 -6.82
C GLY A 212 -5.01 10.91 -6.99
N LEU A 213 -5.45 10.06 -7.93
CA LEU A 213 -6.83 9.75 -8.18
C LEU A 213 -6.96 8.24 -8.37
N ARG A 214 -7.67 7.60 -7.46
CA ARG A 214 -7.98 6.18 -7.53
C ARG A 214 -9.38 6.00 -8.09
N PHE A 215 -9.48 5.13 -9.08
CA PHE A 215 -10.74 4.58 -9.60
C PHE A 215 -10.74 3.08 -9.37
N GLN A 216 -11.84 2.55 -8.88
CA GLN A 216 -12.02 1.11 -8.77
C GLN A 216 -13.49 0.73 -8.90
N GLU A 217 -13.72 -0.50 -9.31
CA GLU A 217 -15.04 -1.09 -9.20
C GLU A 217 -15.42 -1.23 -7.73
N ASP A 218 -16.71 -0.99 -7.43
CA ASP A 218 -17.22 -1.15 -6.07
C ASP A 218 -17.41 -2.64 -5.76
N PRO A 219 -16.66 -3.21 -4.78
CA PRO A 219 -16.83 -4.62 -4.45
C PRO A 219 -18.22 -4.95 -3.89
N LEU A 220 -18.95 -3.94 -3.42
CA LEU A 220 -20.24 -4.07 -2.76
C LEU A 220 -21.41 -3.85 -3.69
N ASN A 221 -21.17 -3.27 -4.84
CA ASN A 221 -22.21 -2.96 -5.81
C ASN A 221 -21.66 -3.12 -7.24
N SER A 222 -22.14 -4.15 -7.93
CA SER A 222 -21.68 -4.47 -9.28
C SER A 222 -21.97 -3.39 -10.33
N LYS A 223 -22.83 -2.41 -10.01
CA LYS A 223 -23.20 -1.31 -10.90
C LYS A 223 -22.51 0.01 -10.58
N LYS A 224 -21.72 0.08 -9.49
CA LYS A 224 -21.06 1.30 -9.05
C LYS A 224 -19.54 1.22 -9.17
N GLN A 225 -18.97 2.39 -9.21
CA GLN A 225 -17.52 2.62 -9.17
C GLN A 225 -17.22 3.58 -8.02
N VAL A 226 -16.00 3.51 -7.50
CA VAL A 226 -15.51 4.42 -6.47
C VAL A 226 -14.42 5.28 -7.09
N ALA A 227 -14.52 6.57 -6.92
CA ALA A 227 -13.48 7.54 -7.28
C ALA A 227 -12.97 8.22 -6.01
N SER A 228 -11.66 8.23 -5.81
CA SER A 228 -11.03 8.77 -4.60
C SER A 228 -9.85 9.65 -4.96
N PRO A 229 -10.00 10.98 -4.94
CA PRO A 229 -8.85 11.87 -4.91
C PRO A 229 -8.08 11.68 -3.60
N GLU A 230 -6.77 11.70 -3.72
CA GLU A 230 -5.82 11.46 -2.64
C GLU A 230 -4.75 12.55 -2.65
N LEU A 231 -4.36 13.02 -1.47
CA LEU A 231 -3.28 13.97 -1.29
C LEU A 231 -2.39 13.48 -0.16
N GLY A 232 -1.10 13.50 -0.37
CA GLY A 232 -0.11 13.09 0.61
C GLY A 232 1.09 14.03 0.68
N TYR A 233 1.80 13.95 1.77
CA TYR A 233 3.05 14.63 2.02
C TYR A 233 4.06 13.64 2.58
N VAL A 234 5.30 13.71 2.09
CA VAL A 234 6.42 12.88 2.55
C VAL A 234 7.54 13.81 2.99
N LEU A 235 8.15 13.50 4.13
CA LEU A 235 9.26 14.23 4.72
C LEU A 235 10.38 13.27 5.07
N ALA A 236 11.57 13.46 4.51
CA ALA A 236 12.79 12.80 4.94
C ALA A 236 13.29 13.49 6.22
N LEU A 237 13.35 12.75 7.32
CA LEU A 237 13.92 13.21 8.58
C LEU A 237 15.45 13.11 8.55
N ASP A 238 15.94 12.06 7.91
CA ASP A 238 17.35 11.84 7.59
C ASP A 238 17.49 10.86 6.41
N LYS A 239 18.69 10.33 6.18
CA LYS A 239 18.95 9.37 5.08
C LYS A 239 18.28 8.00 5.26
N HIS A 240 17.79 7.67 6.45
CA HIS A 240 17.17 6.39 6.78
C HIS A 240 15.67 6.50 7.03
N TRP A 241 15.19 7.66 7.50
CA TRP A 241 13.83 7.84 7.96
C TRP A 241 13.02 8.75 7.07
N LEU A 242 11.85 8.26 6.62
CA LEU A 242 10.80 9.08 6.03
C LEU A 242 9.55 9.04 6.92
N PHE A 243 8.93 10.19 7.05
CA PHE A 243 7.59 10.35 7.60
C PHE A 243 6.61 10.63 6.47
N SER A 244 5.40 10.08 6.55
CA SER A 244 4.37 10.30 5.54
C SER A 244 3.01 10.58 6.17
N LEU A 245 2.25 11.45 5.52
CA LEU A 245 0.89 11.81 5.88
C LEU A 245 0.03 11.82 4.62
N SER A 246 -1.19 11.32 4.68
CA SER A 246 -2.14 11.48 3.57
C SER A 246 -3.58 11.54 4.01
N ALA A 247 -4.41 12.05 3.09
CA ALA A 247 -5.85 12.08 3.20
C ALA A 247 -6.48 11.74 1.84
N SER A 248 -7.61 11.05 1.86
CA SER A 248 -8.42 10.78 0.68
C SER A 248 -9.90 10.81 1.02
N ARG A 249 -10.74 11.07 0.01
CA ARG A 249 -12.18 11.07 0.14
C ARG A 249 -12.80 10.27 -0.99
N ASP A 250 -13.67 9.31 -0.64
CA ASP A 250 -14.38 8.51 -1.63
C ASP A 250 -15.64 9.22 -2.11
N PHE A 251 -15.77 9.34 -3.43
CA PHE A 251 -16.97 9.77 -4.14
C PHE A 251 -17.59 8.57 -4.86
N LEU A 252 -18.89 8.66 -5.18
CA LEU A 252 -19.64 7.64 -5.91
C LEU A 252 -19.67 6.26 -5.24
N ARG A 253 -19.40 6.19 -3.96
CA ARG A 253 -19.29 4.97 -3.16
C ARG A 253 -20.65 4.36 -2.84
N SER A 254 -20.65 3.07 -2.51
CA SER A 254 -21.77 2.40 -1.85
C SER A 254 -21.83 2.72 -0.37
N VAL A 255 -23.01 2.49 0.20
CA VAL A 255 -23.23 2.58 1.64
C VAL A 255 -22.30 1.64 2.38
N GLY A 256 -21.79 2.08 3.53
CA GLY A 256 -20.91 1.28 4.38
C GLY A 256 -19.42 1.32 3.97
N GLN A 257 -19.06 1.98 2.88
CA GLN A 257 -17.67 2.23 2.51
C GLN A 257 -17.11 3.48 3.20
N ALA A 258 -15.78 3.51 3.34
CA ALA A 258 -15.10 4.66 3.90
C ALA A 258 -15.38 5.93 3.11
N ALA A 259 -15.90 6.97 3.77
CA ALA A 259 -16.12 8.28 3.18
C ALA A 259 -14.83 9.10 3.16
N PHE A 260 -14.01 8.90 4.16
CA PHE A 260 -12.73 9.57 4.35
C PHE A 260 -11.71 8.56 4.85
N ARG A 261 -10.49 8.65 4.34
CA ARG A 261 -9.35 7.87 4.81
C ARG A 261 -8.19 8.80 5.08
N GLY A 262 -7.48 8.53 6.15
CA GLY A 262 -6.20 9.12 6.46
C GLY A 262 -5.10 8.06 6.48
N SER A 263 -3.86 8.50 6.47
CA SER A 263 -2.70 7.65 6.76
C SER A 263 -1.61 8.49 7.41
N VAL A 264 -1.02 7.92 8.44
CA VAL A 264 0.21 8.44 9.05
C VAL A 264 1.20 7.29 9.07
N GLY A 265 2.36 7.47 8.49
CA GLY A 265 3.33 6.39 8.33
C GLY A 265 4.77 6.82 8.56
N VAL A 266 5.59 5.82 8.87
CA VAL A 266 7.03 5.93 9.01
C VAL A 266 7.67 4.84 8.15
N ILE A 267 8.74 5.20 7.46
CA ILE A 267 9.52 4.31 6.60
C ILE A 267 10.97 4.38 7.08
N TYR A 268 11.58 3.20 7.22
CA TYR A 268 12.99 3.08 7.56
C TYR A 268 13.70 2.18 6.54
N ALA A 269 14.86 2.64 6.07
CA ALA A 269 15.72 1.86 5.17
C ALA A 269 17.07 1.53 5.83
N PHE A 270 17.47 0.27 5.64
CA PHE A 270 18.77 -0.26 6.08
C PHE A 270 19.77 -0.26 4.94
#